data_c64eda16eb49634aa9c7a371a8671535
#
_entry.id   c64eda16eb49634aa9c7a371a8671535
#
_cell.length_a   1.000
_cell.length_b   1.000
_cell.length_c   1.000
_cell.angle_alpha   90.00
_cell.angle_beta   90.00
_cell.angle_gamma   90.00
#
_symmetry.space_group_name_H-M   'P 1'
#
loop_
_entity.id
_entity.type
_entity.pdbx_description
1 polymer ?
#
loop_
_entity_poly.entity_id
_entity_poly.type
_entity_poly.pdbx_seq_one_letter_code
_entity_poly.pdbx_strand_id
1 'polypeptide(L)'
;MQIKDLKKSYNNIPALKGVNINISVGEFFGLLGPNGAGKTTTINILTGLVFKDHGNCLVFDKDIVKDYRYTRSKIGIAAQELSVDWFFTIEKLLYFQAGYYGISTEKAKRKVNELLDRLGLDKKRDSRLRQLSGGMKRRFQIAKALVHDPEILILDEPTAGVDVELRHDLWKYLKELHHEGKTILLTTHYIEEAELLCENVAIIDEGIILKKGSPKKLTKELGNSGLTVQIGQNVNDVDISPFLNDLNYTIEDSRLHFSVKDPEKAIPEIIQRLAKINIPLQSIKTETSSLEDVFLDLTGKSINE
;
A
#
# COMPACT_ATOMS: atom_id res chain seq x y z
N MET A 1 11.05 8.51 -9.80
CA MET A 1 10.17 9.64 -9.42
C MET A 1 10.64 10.23 -8.11
N GLN A 2 10.72 11.57 -7.98
CA GLN A 2 11.23 12.24 -6.78
C GLN A 2 10.26 13.33 -6.32
N ILE A 3 9.98 13.36 -5.04
CA ILE A 3 9.16 14.38 -4.36
C ILE A 3 10.03 14.95 -3.24
N LYS A 4 10.24 16.29 -3.20
CA LYS A 4 11.04 16.98 -2.20
C LYS A 4 10.28 18.16 -1.61
N ASP A 5 10.14 18.18 -0.29
CA ASP A 5 9.48 19.23 0.51
C ASP A 5 8.11 19.67 -0.06
N LEU A 6 7.29 18.67 -0.45
CA LEU A 6 6.00 18.93 -1.06
C LEU A 6 5.00 19.43 -0.02
N LYS A 7 4.46 20.66 -0.25
CA LYS A 7 3.45 21.27 0.61
C LYS A 7 2.21 21.64 -0.19
N LYS A 8 1.06 21.50 0.46
CA LYS A 8 -0.25 21.87 -0.07
C LYS A 8 -1.21 22.22 1.04
N SER A 9 -1.91 23.34 0.87
CA SER A 9 -2.99 23.76 1.76
C SER A 9 -4.28 23.97 0.96
N TYR A 10 -5.42 23.73 1.59
CA TYR A 10 -6.75 24.07 1.09
C TYR A 10 -7.43 24.97 2.13
N ASN A 11 -7.85 26.16 1.73
CA ASN A 11 -8.48 27.13 2.65
C ASN A 11 -7.72 27.31 3.97
N ASN A 12 -6.39 27.48 3.88
CA ASN A 12 -5.44 27.58 5.00
C ASN A 12 -5.29 26.31 5.88
N ILE A 13 -5.92 25.20 5.50
CA ILE A 13 -5.73 23.90 6.18
C ILE A 13 -4.61 23.14 5.44
N PRO A 14 -3.49 22.83 6.12
CA PRO A 14 -2.38 22.14 5.47
C PRO A 14 -2.73 20.66 5.26
N ALA A 15 -2.80 20.25 3.99
CA ALA A 15 -3.00 18.85 3.59
C ALA A 15 -1.68 18.10 3.41
N LEU A 16 -0.60 18.80 3.01
CA LEU A 16 0.77 18.25 2.94
C LEU A 16 1.72 19.24 3.59
N LYS A 17 2.58 18.74 4.49
CA LYS A 17 3.44 19.54 5.37
C LYS A 17 4.95 19.33 5.10
N GLY A 18 5.32 18.98 3.86
CA GLY A 18 6.73 18.75 3.49
C GLY A 18 7.04 17.29 3.19
N VAL A 19 6.22 16.66 2.34
CA VAL A 19 6.36 15.26 1.95
C VAL A 19 7.62 15.04 1.11
N ASN A 20 8.41 14.00 1.49
CA ASN A 20 9.64 13.60 0.83
C ASN A 20 9.61 12.12 0.47
N ILE A 21 9.49 11.81 -0.83
CA ILE A 21 9.42 10.44 -1.36
C ILE A 21 10.37 10.32 -2.55
N ASN A 22 11.09 9.21 -2.63
CA ASN A 22 11.87 8.84 -3.78
C ASN A 22 11.49 7.41 -4.19
N ILE A 23 11.11 7.24 -5.45
CA ILE A 23 10.70 5.95 -6.03
C ILE A 23 11.62 5.66 -7.21
N SER A 24 12.27 4.53 -7.16
CA SER A 24 13.19 4.06 -8.21
C SER A 24 12.41 3.59 -9.45
N VAL A 25 13.09 3.50 -10.58
CA VAL A 25 12.51 2.89 -11.79
C VAL A 25 12.32 1.41 -11.55
N GLY A 26 11.15 0.87 -11.91
CA GLY A 26 10.81 -0.52 -11.70
C GLY A 26 10.40 -0.88 -10.27
N GLU A 27 10.31 0.08 -9.35
CA GLU A 27 9.94 -0.17 -7.95
C GLU A 27 8.43 -0.26 -7.78
N PHE A 28 7.98 -1.19 -6.94
CA PHE A 28 6.61 -1.22 -6.42
C PHE A 28 6.57 -0.52 -5.06
N PHE A 29 6.10 0.71 -5.04
CA PHE A 29 6.10 1.57 -3.86
C PHE A 29 4.69 1.80 -3.31
N GLY A 30 4.53 1.68 -1.98
CA GLY A 30 3.28 1.92 -1.28
C GLY A 30 3.27 3.26 -0.52
N LEU A 31 2.19 4.01 -0.63
CA LEU A 31 1.89 5.15 0.24
C LEU A 31 0.73 4.76 1.16
N LEU A 32 1.06 4.36 2.38
CA LEU A 32 0.15 3.81 3.37
C LEU A 32 -0.29 4.89 4.36
N GLY A 33 -1.58 4.99 4.64
CA GLY A 33 -2.08 5.94 5.63
C GLY A 33 -3.61 5.97 5.70
N PRO A 34 -4.18 6.58 6.75
CA PRO A 34 -5.62 6.66 6.93
C PRO A 34 -6.26 7.61 5.91
N ASN A 35 -7.59 7.66 5.92
CA ASN A 35 -8.32 8.62 5.13
C ASN A 35 -8.00 10.06 5.60
N GLY A 36 -7.79 10.97 4.63
CA GLY A 36 -7.38 12.34 4.94
C GLY A 36 -5.88 12.55 5.20
N ALA A 37 -5.05 11.52 5.25
CA ALA A 37 -3.61 11.63 5.49
C ALA A 37 -2.82 12.41 4.40
N GLY A 38 -3.42 12.68 3.22
CA GLY A 38 -2.76 13.40 2.13
C GLY A 38 -2.38 12.52 0.92
N LYS A 39 -2.72 11.23 0.91
CA LYS A 39 -2.42 10.27 -0.18
C LYS A 39 -2.94 10.77 -1.53
N THR A 40 -4.25 10.99 -1.67
CA THR A 40 -4.89 11.46 -2.90
C THR A 40 -4.41 12.86 -3.29
N THR A 41 -4.15 13.76 -2.32
CA THR A 41 -3.56 15.07 -2.62
C THR A 41 -2.17 14.93 -3.26
N THR A 42 -1.33 14.03 -2.76
CA THR A 42 -0.01 13.75 -3.34
C THR A 42 -0.14 13.24 -4.78
N ILE A 43 -1.03 12.28 -5.03
CA ILE A 43 -1.30 11.77 -6.39
C ILE A 43 -1.82 12.87 -7.31
N ASN A 44 -2.79 13.66 -6.87
CA ASN A 44 -3.39 14.72 -7.68
C ASN A 44 -2.35 15.80 -8.09
N ILE A 45 -1.37 16.06 -7.25
CA ILE A 45 -0.27 16.96 -7.59
C ILE A 45 0.65 16.30 -8.65
N LEU A 46 1.04 15.04 -8.46
CA LEU A 46 1.90 14.31 -9.40
C LEU A 46 1.28 14.21 -10.81
N THR A 47 -0.03 14.04 -10.87
CA THR A 47 -0.79 13.93 -12.13
C THR A 47 -1.22 15.27 -12.70
N GLY A 48 -1.01 16.36 -11.93
CA GLY A 48 -1.33 17.73 -12.33
C GLY A 48 -2.80 18.08 -12.28
N LEU A 49 -3.60 17.35 -11.51
CA LEU A 49 -4.99 17.71 -11.19
C LEU A 49 -5.05 18.83 -10.13
N VAL A 50 -4.00 18.94 -9.29
CA VAL A 50 -3.85 19.97 -8.26
C VAL A 50 -2.47 20.60 -8.36
N PHE A 51 -2.37 21.92 -8.21
CA PHE A 51 -1.10 22.62 -8.12
C PHE A 51 -0.54 22.54 -6.71
N LYS A 52 0.77 22.25 -6.61
CA LYS A 52 1.52 22.33 -5.34
C LYS A 52 1.70 23.80 -4.90
N ASP A 53 1.79 24.02 -3.60
CA ASP A 53 2.10 25.35 -3.07
C ASP A 53 3.63 25.53 -2.91
N HIS A 54 4.34 24.45 -2.51
CA HIS A 54 5.80 24.46 -2.38
C HIS A 54 6.40 23.07 -2.71
N GLY A 55 7.72 23.03 -2.88
CA GLY A 55 8.48 21.81 -3.10
C GLY A 55 8.70 21.49 -4.57
N ASN A 56 9.43 20.42 -4.84
CA ASN A 56 9.79 19.96 -6.17
C ASN A 56 9.32 18.53 -6.40
N CYS A 57 8.72 18.29 -7.58
CA CYS A 57 8.33 16.94 -8.01
C CYS A 57 8.91 16.69 -9.40
N LEU A 58 9.66 15.59 -9.52
CA LEU A 58 10.32 15.20 -10.77
C LEU A 58 9.89 13.79 -11.16
N VAL A 59 9.68 13.60 -12.46
CA VAL A 59 9.44 12.30 -13.11
C VAL A 59 10.47 12.14 -14.22
N PHE A 60 11.35 11.16 -14.12
CA PHE A 60 12.49 10.99 -15.02
C PHE A 60 13.29 12.31 -15.17
N ASP A 61 13.62 12.94 -14.03
CA ASP A 61 14.36 14.20 -13.90
C ASP A 61 13.68 15.41 -14.57
N LYS A 62 12.43 15.29 -14.98
CA LYS A 62 11.60 16.36 -15.55
C LYS A 62 10.60 16.88 -14.53
N ASP A 63 10.47 18.21 -14.44
CA ASP A 63 9.52 18.86 -13.52
C ASP A 63 8.07 18.65 -13.97
N ILE A 64 7.20 18.23 -13.04
CA ILE A 64 5.81 17.90 -13.33
C ILE A 64 4.97 19.10 -13.81
N VAL A 65 5.42 20.34 -13.57
CA VAL A 65 4.73 21.57 -13.99
C VAL A 65 5.33 22.10 -15.29
N LYS A 66 6.66 22.24 -15.35
CA LYS A 66 7.36 22.78 -16.55
C LYS A 66 7.30 21.83 -17.73
N ASP A 67 7.53 20.53 -17.46
CA ASP A 67 7.59 19.48 -18.49
C ASP A 67 6.33 18.60 -18.46
N TYR A 68 5.16 19.18 -18.16
CA TYR A 68 3.93 18.44 -17.88
C TYR A 68 3.49 17.48 -18.97
N ARG A 69 3.71 17.82 -20.26
CA ARG A 69 3.36 16.92 -21.37
C ARG A 69 4.17 15.64 -21.35
N TYR A 70 5.49 15.78 -21.09
CA TYR A 70 6.37 14.64 -20.97
C TYR A 70 6.03 13.81 -19.74
N THR A 71 5.95 14.41 -18.56
CA THR A 71 5.71 13.69 -17.33
C THR A 71 4.37 12.97 -17.31
N ARG A 72 3.30 13.59 -17.83
CA ARG A 72 1.98 12.96 -17.94
C ARG A 72 1.93 11.85 -18.99
N SER A 73 2.72 11.92 -20.07
CA SER A 73 2.81 10.80 -21.01
C SER A 73 3.48 9.56 -20.42
N LYS A 74 4.26 9.72 -19.33
CA LYS A 74 4.94 8.63 -18.60
C LYS A 74 4.11 8.03 -17.48
N ILE A 75 2.99 8.67 -17.10
CA ILE A 75 2.16 8.29 -15.97
C ILE A 75 0.79 7.81 -16.46
N GLY A 76 0.41 6.61 -16.05
CA GLY A 76 -0.96 6.13 -16.08
C GLY A 76 -1.58 6.24 -14.69
N ILE A 77 -2.81 6.75 -14.59
CA ILE A 77 -3.51 6.86 -13.31
C ILE A 77 -4.82 6.10 -13.31
N ALA A 78 -5.00 5.22 -12.32
CA ALA A 78 -6.28 4.66 -11.93
C ALA A 78 -6.72 5.34 -10.64
N ALA A 79 -7.48 6.43 -10.78
CA ALA A 79 -7.99 7.21 -9.65
C ALA A 79 -9.05 6.44 -8.85
N GLN A 80 -9.33 6.88 -7.62
CA GLN A 80 -10.36 6.26 -6.77
C GLN A 80 -11.75 6.36 -7.40
N GLU A 81 -12.09 7.52 -7.96
CA GLU A 81 -13.38 7.75 -8.62
C GLU A 81 -13.29 7.60 -10.14
N LEU A 82 -14.35 7.05 -10.71
CA LEU A 82 -14.54 6.96 -12.17
C LEU A 82 -15.11 8.26 -12.73
N SER A 83 -14.24 9.12 -13.21
CA SER A 83 -14.64 10.32 -13.96
C SER A 83 -14.58 10.02 -15.48
N VAL A 84 -15.66 9.50 -16.03
CA VAL A 84 -15.79 9.17 -17.45
C VAL A 84 -17.23 9.34 -17.92
N ASP A 85 -17.41 9.46 -19.25
CA ASP A 85 -18.73 9.54 -19.85
C ASP A 85 -19.43 8.16 -19.81
N TRP A 86 -20.59 8.13 -19.18
CA TRP A 86 -21.41 6.93 -18.97
C TRP A 86 -22.19 6.48 -20.22
N PHE A 87 -22.22 7.27 -21.27
CA PHE A 87 -22.97 6.95 -22.50
C PHE A 87 -22.22 6.00 -23.44
N PHE A 88 -20.90 6.05 -23.43
CA PHE A 88 -20.08 5.23 -24.31
C PHE A 88 -19.80 3.83 -23.74
N THR A 89 -19.53 2.87 -24.65
CA THR A 89 -19.06 1.54 -24.28
C THR A 89 -17.62 1.62 -23.75
N ILE A 90 -17.23 0.60 -22.94
CA ILE A 90 -15.88 0.59 -22.37
C ILE A 90 -14.80 0.54 -23.44
N GLU A 91 -15.03 -0.17 -24.53
CA GLU A 91 -14.11 -0.19 -25.67
C GLU A 91 -13.91 1.19 -26.28
N LYS A 92 -15.02 1.94 -26.56
CA LYS A 92 -14.95 3.30 -27.10
C LYS A 92 -14.24 4.26 -26.16
N LEU A 93 -14.46 4.13 -24.84
CA LEU A 93 -13.77 4.96 -23.85
C LEU A 93 -12.26 4.72 -23.86
N LEU A 94 -11.82 3.47 -24.06
CA LEU A 94 -10.40 3.16 -24.20
C LEU A 94 -9.82 3.74 -25.52
N TYR A 95 -10.57 3.70 -26.61
CA TYR A 95 -10.14 4.37 -27.85
C TYR A 95 -10.02 5.87 -27.70
N PHE A 96 -10.96 6.52 -27.02
CA PHE A 96 -10.85 7.95 -26.73
C PHE A 96 -9.63 8.27 -25.88
N GLN A 97 -9.38 7.45 -24.86
CA GLN A 97 -8.18 7.59 -24.02
C GLN A 97 -6.90 7.45 -24.85
N ALA A 98 -6.81 6.47 -25.76
CA ALA A 98 -5.68 6.33 -26.68
C ALA A 98 -5.52 7.57 -27.58
N GLY A 99 -6.63 8.12 -28.07
CA GLY A 99 -6.64 9.34 -28.87
C GLY A 99 -6.10 10.56 -28.16
N TYR A 100 -6.39 10.73 -26.86
CA TYR A 100 -5.83 11.84 -26.08
C TYR A 100 -4.29 11.79 -25.98
N TYR A 101 -3.69 10.60 -26.11
CA TYR A 101 -2.24 10.43 -26.15
C TYR A 101 -1.67 10.38 -27.57
N GLY A 102 -2.47 10.65 -28.59
CA GLY A 102 -2.03 10.67 -29.99
C GLY A 102 -1.68 9.29 -30.57
N ILE A 103 -2.22 8.21 -30.00
CA ILE A 103 -1.99 6.85 -30.46
C ILE A 103 -2.81 6.61 -31.71
N SER A 104 -2.16 6.11 -32.78
CA SER A 104 -2.86 5.78 -34.04
C SER A 104 -3.92 4.70 -33.82
N THR A 105 -5.02 4.77 -34.59
CA THR A 105 -6.15 3.84 -34.47
C THR A 105 -5.73 2.36 -34.53
N GLU A 106 -4.77 2.03 -35.38
CA GLU A 106 -4.28 0.66 -35.51
C GLU A 106 -3.54 0.16 -34.27
N LYS A 107 -2.66 1.01 -33.69
CA LYS A 107 -1.96 0.70 -32.43
C LYS A 107 -2.95 0.64 -31.26
N ALA A 108 -3.90 1.60 -31.21
CA ALA A 108 -4.94 1.62 -30.20
C ALA A 108 -5.78 0.33 -30.23
N LYS A 109 -6.16 -0.14 -31.43
CA LYS A 109 -6.95 -1.38 -31.58
C LYS A 109 -6.22 -2.59 -30.97
N ARG A 110 -4.93 -2.74 -31.27
CA ARG A 110 -4.12 -3.84 -30.70
C ARG A 110 -4.06 -3.73 -29.17
N LYS A 111 -3.74 -2.55 -28.64
CA LYS A 111 -3.59 -2.33 -27.20
C LYS A 111 -4.90 -2.46 -26.43
N VAL A 112 -6.00 -1.96 -26.97
CA VAL A 112 -7.33 -2.08 -26.35
C VAL A 112 -7.78 -3.53 -26.29
N ASN A 113 -7.59 -4.32 -27.36
CA ASN A 113 -7.92 -5.75 -27.37
C ASN A 113 -7.08 -6.50 -26.32
N GLU A 114 -5.76 -6.28 -26.29
CA GLU A 114 -4.87 -6.85 -25.28
C GLU A 114 -5.34 -6.57 -23.85
N LEU A 115 -5.66 -5.30 -23.56
CA LEU A 115 -6.08 -4.90 -22.20
C LEU A 115 -7.44 -5.45 -21.82
N LEU A 116 -8.40 -5.47 -22.74
CA LEU A 116 -9.73 -6.05 -22.47
C LEU A 116 -9.63 -7.56 -22.20
N ASP A 117 -8.78 -8.27 -22.92
CA ASP A 117 -8.54 -9.70 -22.72
C ASP A 117 -7.82 -9.96 -21.39
N ARG A 118 -6.66 -9.33 -21.16
CA ARG A 118 -5.85 -9.50 -19.93
C ARG A 118 -6.62 -9.17 -18.65
N LEU A 119 -7.55 -8.22 -18.70
CA LEU A 119 -8.36 -7.80 -17.57
C LEU A 119 -9.72 -8.49 -17.48
N GLY A 120 -9.99 -9.47 -18.36
CA GLY A 120 -11.23 -10.24 -18.35
C GLY A 120 -12.47 -9.40 -18.68
N LEU A 121 -12.30 -8.36 -19.50
CA LEU A 121 -13.35 -7.42 -19.92
C LEU A 121 -13.81 -7.64 -21.37
N ASP A 122 -13.21 -8.59 -22.09
CA ASP A 122 -13.49 -8.81 -23.51
C ASP A 122 -14.98 -9.05 -23.80
N LYS A 123 -15.64 -9.93 -23.04
CA LYS A 123 -17.08 -10.20 -23.15
C LYS A 123 -17.99 -8.99 -22.80
N LYS A 124 -17.41 -7.94 -22.27
CA LYS A 124 -18.10 -6.72 -21.83
C LYS A 124 -17.73 -5.48 -22.65
N ARG A 125 -16.97 -5.64 -23.76
CA ARG A 125 -16.47 -4.52 -24.58
C ARG A 125 -17.57 -3.55 -25.03
N ASP A 126 -18.75 -4.07 -25.37
CA ASP A 126 -19.91 -3.28 -25.80
C ASP A 126 -20.79 -2.82 -24.65
N SER A 127 -20.44 -3.16 -23.40
CA SER A 127 -21.18 -2.72 -22.23
C SER A 127 -20.79 -1.28 -21.85
N ARG A 128 -21.76 -0.55 -21.31
CA ARG A 128 -21.53 0.75 -20.69
C ARG A 128 -21.08 0.56 -19.24
N LEU A 129 -20.36 1.54 -18.69
CA LEU A 129 -19.84 1.45 -17.31
C LEU A 129 -20.90 1.16 -16.24
N ARG A 130 -22.11 1.70 -16.41
CA ARG A 130 -23.24 1.43 -15.48
C ARG A 130 -23.67 -0.05 -15.43
N GLN A 131 -23.32 -0.83 -16.44
CA GLN A 131 -23.65 -2.25 -16.57
C GLN A 131 -22.55 -3.16 -15.99
N LEU A 132 -21.45 -2.58 -15.54
CA LEU A 132 -20.32 -3.30 -14.95
C LEU A 132 -20.48 -3.42 -13.43
N SER A 133 -20.02 -4.55 -12.86
CA SER A 133 -19.83 -4.70 -11.42
C SER A 133 -18.73 -3.75 -10.90
N GLY A 134 -18.64 -3.57 -9.58
CA GLY A 134 -17.58 -2.76 -8.95
C GLY A 134 -16.18 -3.19 -9.37
N GLY A 135 -15.89 -4.49 -9.29
CA GLY A 135 -14.61 -5.05 -9.71
C GLY A 135 -14.32 -4.88 -11.21
N MET A 136 -15.33 -5.03 -12.08
CA MET A 136 -15.16 -4.77 -13.52
C MET A 136 -14.87 -3.28 -13.80
N LYS A 137 -15.53 -2.37 -13.09
CA LYS A 137 -15.22 -0.93 -13.17
C LYS A 137 -13.78 -0.66 -12.77
N ARG A 138 -13.29 -1.33 -11.75
CA ARG A 138 -11.90 -1.18 -11.28
C ARG A 138 -10.89 -1.68 -12.31
N ARG A 139 -11.13 -2.86 -12.88
CA ARG A 139 -10.32 -3.40 -13.98
C ARG A 139 -10.32 -2.46 -15.19
N PHE A 140 -11.46 -1.88 -15.51
CA PHE A 140 -11.55 -0.88 -16.58
C PHE A 140 -10.73 0.40 -16.29
N GLN A 141 -10.70 0.89 -15.04
CA GLN A 141 -9.84 2.03 -14.67
C GLN A 141 -8.36 1.74 -14.92
N ILE A 142 -7.93 0.51 -14.60
CA ILE A 142 -6.56 0.07 -14.84
C ILE A 142 -6.29 -0.07 -16.35
N ALA A 143 -7.23 -0.64 -17.13
CA ALA A 143 -7.13 -0.66 -18.58
C ALA A 143 -6.95 0.75 -19.15
N LYS A 144 -7.76 1.70 -18.69
CA LYS A 144 -7.69 3.10 -19.10
C LYS A 144 -6.34 3.73 -18.76
N ALA A 145 -5.78 3.43 -17.58
CA ALA A 145 -4.47 3.91 -17.16
C ALA A 145 -3.33 3.35 -18.01
N LEU A 146 -3.48 2.15 -18.56
CA LEU A 146 -2.43 1.42 -19.31
C LEU A 146 -2.50 1.62 -20.84
N VAL A 147 -3.54 2.23 -21.36
CA VAL A 147 -3.78 2.35 -22.81
C VAL A 147 -2.61 2.97 -23.58
N HIS A 148 -1.94 3.97 -22.98
CA HIS A 148 -0.81 4.66 -23.59
C HIS A 148 0.55 4.08 -23.21
N ASP A 149 0.55 2.90 -22.60
CA ASP A 149 1.74 2.14 -22.18
C ASP A 149 2.72 2.94 -21.31
N PRO A 150 2.27 3.51 -20.19
CA PRO A 150 3.10 4.35 -19.32
C PRO A 150 4.20 3.53 -18.64
N GLU A 151 5.31 4.17 -18.31
CA GLU A 151 6.38 3.58 -17.49
C GLU A 151 6.05 3.59 -16.00
N ILE A 152 5.16 4.49 -15.55
CA ILE A 152 4.71 4.62 -14.17
C ILE A 152 3.21 4.42 -14.10
N LEU A 153 2.76 3.51 -13.25
CA LEU A 153 1.35 3.31 -12.94
C LEU A 153 1.05 3.81 -11.53
N ILE A 154 0.14 4.76 -11.42
CA ILE A 154 -0.35 5.26 -10.12
C ILE A 154 -1.74 4.69 -9.87
N LEU A 155 -1.92 4.06 -8.71
CA LEU A 155 -3.15 3.42 -8.29
C LEU A 155 -3.63 4.04 -6.99
N ASP A 156 -4.77 4.74 -7.04
CA ASP A 156 -5.35 5.34 -5.84
C ASP A 156 -6.41 4.38 -5.25
N GLU A 157 -6.04 3.70 -4.16
CA GLU A 157 -6.86 2.72 -3.44
C GLU A 157 -7.49 1.67 -4.37
N PRO A 158 -6.70 0.87 -5.13
CA PRO A 158 -7.17 0.04 -6.22
C PRO A 158 -8.14 -1.06 -5.81
N THR A 159 -8.16 -1.47 -4.56
CA THR A 159 -8.98 -2.57 -4.05
C THR A 159 -10.09 -2.12 -3.08
N ALA A 160 -10.24 -0.80 -2.88
CA ALA A 160 -11.30 -0.28 -2.02
C ALA A 160 -12.69 -0.68 -2.55
N GLY A 161 -13.50 -1.33 -1.69
CA GLY A 161 -14.84 -1.81 -2.05
C GLY A 161 -14.87 -2.99 -3.03
N VAL A 162 -13.76 -3.70 -3.19
CA VAL A 162 -13.65 -4.91 -4.03
C VAL A 162 -13.68 -6.15 -3.15
N ASP A 163 -14.42 -7.19 -3.59
CA ASP A 163 -14.50 -8.48 -2.91
C ASP A 163 -13.12 -9.15 -2.82
N VAL A 164 -12.92 -10.06 -1.87
CA VAL A 164 -11.64 -10.71 -1.58
C VAL A 164 -11.08 -11.46 -2.80
N GLU A 165 -11.90 -12.23 -3.51
CA GLU A 165 -11.48 -13.00 -4.70
C GLU A 165 -10.98 -12.07 -5.81
N LEU A 166 -11.75 -11.03 -6.14
CA LEU A 166 -11.38 -10.07 -7.16
C LEU A 166 -10.15 -9.22 -6.77
N ARG A 167 -9.92 -9.04 -5.48
CA ARG A 167 -8.72 -8.36 -4.95
C ARG A 167 -7.46 -9.18 -5.25
N HIS A 168 -7.49 -10.50 -5.01
CA HIS A 168 -6.37 -11.39 -5.31
C HIS A 168 -6.04 -11.44 -6.82
N ASP A 169 -7.05 -11.48 -7.69
CA ASP A 169 -6.84 -11.41 -9.14
C ASP A 169 -6.16 -10.12 -9.56
N LEU A 170 -6.58 -9.00 -8.94
CA LEU A 170 -5.98 -7.70 -9.22
C LEU A 170 -4.52 -7.64 -8.74
N TRP A 171 -4.23 -8.14 -7.55
CA TRP A 171 -2.86 -8.20 -7.03
C TRP A 171 -1.94 -9.03 -7.92
N LYS A 172 -2.43 -10.18 -8.41
CA LYS A 172 -1.68 -11.00 -9.38
C LYS A 172 -1.34 -10.21 -10.64
N TYR A 173 -2.33 -9.52 -11.22
CA TYR A 173 -2.12 -8.69 -12.40
C TYR A 173 -1.12 -7.54 -12.15
N LEU A 174 -1.20 -6.87 -11.00
CA LEU A 174 -0.24 -5.82 -10.64
C LEU A 174 1.17 -6.35 -10.47
N LYS A 175 1.35 -7.55 -9.90
CA LYS A 175 2.66 -8.22 -9.83
C LYS A 175 3.19 -8.55 -11.23
N GLU A 176 2.35 -9.00 -12.15
CA GLU A 176 2.75 -9.23 -13.54
C GLU A 176 3.27 -7.94 -14.21
N LEU A 177 2.54 -6.83 -14.06
CA LEU A 177 2.98 -5.53 -14.58
C LEU A 177 4.31 -5.07 -13.96
N HIS A 178 4.50 -5.30 -12.67
CA HIS A 178 5.75 -5.00 -12.00
C HIS A 178 6.91 -5.86 -12.53
N HIS A 179 6.70 -7.16 -12.72
CA HIS A 179 7.68 -8.06 -13.35
C HIS A 179 8.01 -7.69 -14.81
N GLU A 180 7.06 -7.07 -15.52
CA GLU A 180 7.28 -6.48 -16.85
C GLU A 180 8.12 -5.18 -16.80
N GLY A 181 8.53 -4.72 -15.61
CA GLY A 181 9.38 -3.54 -15.40
C GLY A 181 8.64 -2.22 -15.17
N LYS A 182 7.33 -2.24 -14.97
CA LYS A 182 6.56 -1.03 -14.64
C LYS A 182 6.91 -0.55 -13.23
N THR A 183 7.09 0.77 -13.08
CA THR A 183 7.13 1.41 -11.76
C THR A 183 5.70 1.58 -11.26
N ILE A 184 5.39 1.16 -10.05
CA ILE A 184 4.03 1.24 -9.51
C ILE A 184 4.04 2.06 -8.21
N LEU A 185 3.21 3.10 -8.15
CA LEU A 185 2.87 3.82 -6.93
C LEU A 185 1.44 3.45 -6.52
N LEU A 186 1.31 2.78 -5.40
CA LEU A 186 0.05 2.38 -4.82
C LEU A 186 -0.26 3.24 -3.60
N THR A 187 -1.46 3.83 -3.53
CA THR A 187 -1.98 4.30 -2.24
C THR A 187 -2.97 3.30 -1.68
N THR A 188 -2.90 3.07 -0.40
CA THR A 188 -3.81 2.15 0.28
C THR A 188 -3.94 2.48 1.77
N HIS A 189 -5.05 2.07 2.34
CA HIS A 189 -5.24 1.93 3.78
C HIS A 189 -5.29 0.45 4.19
N TYR A 190 -5.14 -0.49 3.25
CA TYR A 190 -5.05 -1.93 3.53
C TYR A 190 -3.58 -2.33 3.71
N ILE A 191 -3.22 -2.70 4.91
CA ILE A 191 -1.85 -3.08 5.30
C ILE A 191 -1.39 -4.31 4.55
N GLU A 192 -2.25 -5.33 4.44
CA GLU A 192 -1.98 -6.56 3.70
C GLU A 192 -1.55 -6.28 2.24
N GLU A 193 -2.18 -5.30 1.60
CA GLU A 193 -1.84 -4.90 0.24
C GLU A 193 -0.43 -4.31 0.15
N ALA A 194 -0.06 -3.49 1.12
CA ALA A 194 1.27 -2.93 1.22
C ALA A 194 2.35 -4.00 1.49
N GLU A 195 2.07 -4.96 2.36
CA GLU A 195 2.98 -6.06 2.70
C GLU A 195 3.19 -7.04 1.53
N LEU A 196 2.12 -7.36 0.80
CA LEU A 196 2.15 -8.35 -0.28
C LEU A 196 2.72 -7.82 -1.60
N LEU A 197 2.55 -6.52 -1.88
CA LEU A 197 2.86 -5.95 -3.18
C LEU A 197 4.09 -5.05 -3.17
N CYS A 198 4.33 -4.30 -2.09
CA CYS A 198 5.30 -3.23 -2.11
C CYS A 198 6.69 -3.67 -1.66
N GLU A 199 7.72 -3.27 -2.40
CA GLU A 199 9.12 -3.41 -1.98
C GLU A 199 9.47 -2.42 -0.88
N ASN A 200 8.98 -1.18 -1.01
CA ASN A 200 9.08 -0.16 0.00
C ASN A 200 7.73 0.54 0.20
N VAL A 201 7.52 1.01 1.41
CA VAL A 201 6.35 1.79 1.78
C VAL A 201 6.77 3.09 2.48
N ALA A 202 5.95 4.12 2.34
CA ALA A 202 5.99 5.30 3.18
C ALA A 202 4.68 5.38 3.97
N ILE A 203 4.78 5.48 5.28
CA ILE A 203 3.63 5.71 6.16
C ILE A 203 3.42 7.21 6.25
N ILE A 204 2.24 7.66 5.82
CA ILE A 204 1.84 9.06 5.85
C ILE A 204 0.66 9.24 6.81
N ASP A 205 0.76 10.24 7.68
CA ASP A 205 -0.37 10.72 8.48
C ASP A 205 -0.31 12.24 8.60
N GLU A 206 -1.48 12.89 8.64
CA GLU A 206 -1.64 14.34 8.72
C GLU A 206 -0.73 15.16 7.79
N GLY A 207 -0.45 14.65 6.59
CA GLY A 207 0.38 15.31 5.58
C GLY A 207 1.89 15.20 5.81
N ILE A 208 2.34 14.32 6.70
CA ILE A 208 3.75 14.10 7.04
C ILE A 208 4.10 12.63 6.80
N ILE A 209 5.28 12.36 6.24
CA ILE A 209 5.83 11.01 6.18
C ILE A 209 6.45 10.67 7.54
N LEU A 210 5.84 9.74 8.26
CA LEU A 210 6.30 9.28 9.57
C LEU A 210 7.50 8.35 9.45
N LYS A 211 7.41 7.36 8.55
CA LYS A 211 8.47 6.39 8.29
C LYS A 211 8.44 5.91 6.84
N LYS A 212 9.57 5.40 6.37
CA LYS A 212 9.70 4.76 5.06
C LYS A 212 10.72 3.63 5.10
N GLY A 213 10.47 2.57 4.36
CA GLY A 213 11.35 1.41 4.25
C GLY A 213 10.60 0.21 3.67
N SER A 214 11.27 -0.93 3.54
CA SER A 214 10.56 -2.16 3.19
C SER A 214 9.65 -2.60 4.35
N PRO A 215 8.48 -3.19 4.07
CA PRO A 215 7.59 -3.71 5.12
C PRO A 215 8.33 -4.55 6.16
N LYS A 216 9.14 -5.50 5.71
CA LYS A 216 9.97 -6.36 6.58
C LYS A 216 10.96 -5.60 7.46
N LYS A 217 11.55 -4.51 6.94
CA LYS A 217 12.47 -3.68 7.71
C LYS A 217 11.73 -2.88 8.78
N LEU A 218 10.58 -2.31 8.42
CA LEU A 218 9.76 -1.53 9.36
C LEU A 218 9.24 -2.41 10.49
N THR A 219 8.73 -3.60 10.21
CA THR A 219 8.27 -4.54 11.22
C THR A 219 9.41 -5.01 12.13
N LYS A 220 10.60 -5.25 11.59
CA LYS A 220 11.76 -5.67 12.39
C LYS A 220 12.33 -4.56 13.29
N GLU A 221 12.36 -3.30 12.80
CA GLU A 221 12.97 -2.17 13.52
C GLU A 221 12.03 -1.53 14.54
N LEU A 222 10.74 -1.49 14.27
CA LEU A 222 9.75 -0.73 15.01
C LEU A 222 8.69 -1.61 15.66
N GLY A 223 8.54 -2.82 15.17
CA GLY A 223 7.54 -3.73 15.71
C GLY A 223 7.95 -4.30 17.05
N ASN A 224 7.01 -4.37 17.99
CA ASN A 224 7.17 -5.08 19.24
C ASN A 224 6.91 -6.58 18.97
N SER A 225 7.96 -7.34 18.73
CA SER A 225 7.80 -8.80 18.62
C SER A 225 7.39 -9.37 19.97
N GLY A 226 6.37 -10.21 19.96
CA GLY A 226 5.87 -10.89 21.14
C GLY A 226 6.29 -12.36 21.17
N LEU A 227 6.37 -12.91 22.37
CA LEU A 227 6.48 -14.34 22.60
C LEU A 227 5.39 -14.75 23.56
N THR A 228 4.45 -15.57 23.10
CA THR A 228 3.43 -16.18 23.97
C THR A 228 3.84 -17.57 24.36
N VAL A 229 4.01 -17.75 25.66
CA VAL A 229 4.36 -19.03 26.28
C VAL A 229 3.17 -19.57 27.02
N GLN A 230 2.65 -20.72 26.60
CA GLN A 230 1.60 -21.43 27.31
C GLN A 230 2.22 -22.42 28.27
N ILE A 231 1.81 -22.33 29.54
CA ILE A 231 2.29 -23.20 30.60
C ILE A 231 1.19 -24.17 31.09
N GLY A 232 1.61 -25.32 31.63
CA GLY A 232 0.70 -26.40 32.01
C GLY A 232 0.00 -26.22 33.37
N GLN A 233 0.23 -25.09 34.04
CA GLN A 233 -0.33 -24.78 35.38
C GLN A 233 -0.89 -23.35 35.36
N ASN A 234 -1.79 -23.07 36.30
CA ASN A 234 -2.28 -21.71 36.49
C ASN A 234 -1.15 -20.85 37.10
N VAL A 235 -0.72 -19.80 36.42
CA VAL A 235 0.41 -18.94 36.84
C VAL A 235 0.14 -18.29 38.21
N ASN A 236 -1.13 -18.09 38.56
CA ASN A 236 -1.50 -17.49 39.83
C ASN A 236 -1.09 -18.30 41.07
N ASP A 237 -0.70 -19.57 40.89
CA ASP A 237 -0.28 -20.45 41.98
C ASP A 237 1.24 -20.44 42.20
N VAL A 238 2.01 -19.77 41.37
CA VAL A 238 3.49 -19.73 41.42
C VAL A 238 3.98 -18.30 41.28
N ASP A 239 4.77 -17.81 42.22
CA ASP A 239 5.42 -16.49 42.07
C ASP A 239 6.61 -16.62 41.10
N ILE A 240 6.37 -16.24 39.85
CA ILE A 240 7.38 -16.24 38.79
C ILE A 240 8.17 -14.92 38.68
N SER A 241 7.75 -13.91 39.41
CA SER A 241 8.31 -12.56 39.34
C SER A 241 9.84 -12.54 39.62
N PRO A 242 10.38 -13.26 40.61
CA PRO A 242 11.81 -13.22 40.89
C PRO A 242 12.70 -13.73 39.75
N PHE A 243 12.14 -14.53 38.86
CA PHE A 243 12.89 -15.18 37.76
C PHE A 243 12.76 -14.46 36.42
N LEU A 244 11.79 -13.51 36.32
CA LEU A 244 11.45 -12.79 35.08
C LEU A 244 11.50 -11.27 35.23
N ASN A 245 12.01 -10.73 36.35
CA ASN A 245 12.01 -9.32 36.73
C ASN A 245 12.67 -8.37 35.69
N ASP A 246 13.59 -8.87 34.87
CA ASP A 246 14.29 -8.13 33.83
C ASP A 246 13.62 -8.22 32.45
N LEU A 247 12.51 -8.96 32.35
CA LEU A 247 11.75 -9.15 31.14
C LEU A 247 10.40 -8.41 31.25
N ASN A 248 10.01 -7.75 30.16
CA ASN A 248 8.66 -7.19 30.07
C ASN A 248 7.67 -8.29 29.69
N TYR A 249 6.78 -8.64 30.62
CA TYR A 249 5.76 -9.65 30.40
C TYR A 249 4.43 -9.29 31.03
N THR A 250 3.36 -9.86 30.48
CA THR A 250 2.02 -9.86 31.07
C THR A 250 1.53 -11.29 31.26
N ILE A 251 0.60 -11.47 32.20
CA ILE A 251 0.05 -12.78 32.52
C ILE A 251 -1.44 -12.75 32.20
N GLU A 252 -1.90 -13.72 31.43
CA GLU A 252 -3.31 -13.99 31.19
C GLU A 252 -3.58 -15.48 31.38
N ASP A 253 -4.29 -15.85 32.45
CA ASP A 253 -4.59 -17.24 32.82
C ASP A 253 -3.33 -18.12 32.89
N SER A 254 -3.16 -19.02 31.90
CA SER A 254 -2.02 -19.92 31.76
C SER A 254 -1.04 -19.49 30.67
N ARG A 255 -1.07 -18.22 30.26
CA ARG A 255 -0.24 -17.65 29.21
C ARG A 255 0.63 -16.52 29.72
N LEU A 256 1.89 -16.57 29.35
CA LEU A 256 2.87 -15.50 29.56
C LEU A 256 3.13 -14.82 28.22
N HIS A 257 2.84 -13.54 28.12
CA HIS A 257 3.12 -12.73 26.95
C HIS A 257 4.37 -11.89 27.22
N PHE A 258 5.44 -12.14 26.49
CA PHE A 258 6.70 -11.39 26.59
C PHE A 258 6.81 -10.39 25.44
N SER A 259 7.15 -9.15 25.74
CA SER A 259 7.56 -8.16 24.75
C SER A 259 9.07 -8.26 24.54
N VAL A 260 9.50 -8.77 23.39
CA VAL A 260 10.92 -9.02 23.08
C VAL A 260 11.29 -8.49 21.69
N LYS A 261 12.49 -7.92 21.56
CA LYS A 261 12.97 -7.40 20.25
C LYS A 261 13.40 -8.51 19.29
N ASP A 262 13.86 -9.65 19.82
CA ASP A 262 14.39 -10.77 19.04
C ASP A 262 13.90 -12.08 19.66
N PRO A 263 12.74 -12.59 19.23
CA PRO A 263 12.16 -13.82 19.78
C PRO A 263 13.08 -15.02 19.68
N GLU A 264 13.85 -15.14 18.61
CA GLU A 264 14.75 -16.29 18.40
C GLU A 264 15.84 -16.38 19.48
N LYS A 265 16.34 -15.22 19.93
CA LYS A 265 17.33 -15.17 21.02
C LYS A 265 16.69 -15.28 22.39
N ALA A 266 15.47 -14.75 22.56
CA ALA A 266 14.78 -14.78 23.83
C ALA A 266 14.24 -16.18 24.22
N ILE A 267 13.83 -16.99 23.23
CA ILE A 267 13.26 -18.33 23.47
C ILE A 267 14.15 -19.21 24.33
N PRO A 268 15.45 -19.44 24.00
CA PRO A 268 16.29 -20.30 24.81
C PRO A 268 16.44 -19.83 26.27
N GLU A 269 16.55 -18.53 26.46
CA GLU A 269 16.67 -17.92 27.78
C GLU A 269 15.41 -18.10 28.62
N ILE A 270 14.24 -17.82 28.04
CA ILE A 270 12.94 -17.97 28.70
C ILE A 270 12.69 -19.42 29.06
N ILE A 271 13.00 -20.39 28.18
CA ILE A 271 12.88 -21.81 28.43
C ILE A 271 13.76 -22.20 29.62
N GLN A 272 15.03 -21.78 29.68
CA GLN A 272 15.94 -22.09 30.78
C GLN A 272 15.46 -21.51 32.11
N ARG A 273 14.90 -20.31 32.12
CA ARG A 273 14.37 -19.65 33.31
C ARG A 273 13.14 -20.37 33.86
N LEU A 274 12.18 -20.72 32.97
CA LEU A 274 10.99 -21.49 33.36
C LEU A 274 11.32 -22.92 33.82
N ALA A 275 12.29 -23.56 33.20
CA ALA A 275 12.75 -24.89 33.61
C ALA A 275 13.36 -24.90 35.03
N LYS A 276 14.07 -23.84 35.45
CA LYS A 276 14.63 -23.71 36.80
C LYS A 276 13.58 -23.68 37.91
N ILE A 277 12.37 -23.27 37.60
CA ILE A 277 11.24 -23.22 38.54
C ILE A 277 10.24 -24.36 38.30
N ASN A 278 10.64 -25.39 37.57
CA ASN A 278 9.86 -26.58 37.27
C ASN A 278 8.46 -26.30 36.66
N ILE A 279 8.30 -25.19 35.92
CA ILE A 279 7.06 -24.89 35.21
C ILE A 279 7.03 -25.65 33.89
N PRO A 280 6.05 -26.56 33.69
CA PRO A 280 5.95 -27.33 32.45
C PRO A 280 5.47 -26.42 31.30
N LEU A 281 6.28 -26.34 30.26
CA LEU A 281 5.99 -25.64 29.02
C LEU A 281 5.10 -26.52 28.14
N GLN A 282 3.97 -25.97 27.67
CA GLN A 282 3.07 -26.65 26.73
C GLN A 282 3.33 -26.21 25.28
N SER A 283 3.43 -24.90 25.06
CA SER A 283 3.74 -24.39 23.72
C SER A 283 4.40 -23.01 23.80
N ILE A 284 5.16 -22.67 22.75
CA ILE A 284 5.72 -21.35 22.54
C ILE A 284 5.25 -20.89 21.16
N LYS A 285 4.67 -19.69 21.10
CA LYS A 285 4.31 -19.03 19.85
C LYS A 285 5.05 -17.72 19.77
N THR A 286 5.72 -17.47 18.66
CA THR A 286 6.29 -16.17 18.33
C THR A 286 5.20 -15.33 17.68
N GLU A 287 4.95 -14.17 18.24
CA GLU A 287 4.13 -13.15 17.62
C GLU A 287 5.08 -12.19 16.90
N THR A 288 5.13 -12.32 15.58
CA THR A 288 5.86 -11.36 14.76
C THR A 288 5.00 -10.13 14.59
N SER A 289 5.54 -8.97 14.91
CA SER A 289 4.84 -7.70 14.64
C SER A 289 4.45 -7.60 13.19
N SER A 290 3.26 -7.14 12.97
CA SER A 290 2.73 -6.79 11.66
C SER A 290 3.06 -5.33 11.32
N LEU A 291 2.93 -4.94 10.08
CA LEU A 291 2.99 -3.54 9.69
C LEU A 291 1.82 -2.73 10.30
N GLU A 292 0.74 -3.41 10.72
CA GLU A 292 -0.38 -2.83 11.46
C GLU A 292 0.03 -2.35 12.84
N ASP A 293 0.79 -3.17 13.58
CA ASP A 293 1.34 -2.79 14.89
C ASP A 293 2.26 -1.58 14.76
N VAL A 294 3.13 -1.60 13.74
CA VAL A 294 4.01 -0.45 13.44
C VAL A 294 3.21 0.81 13.12
N PHE A 295 2.14 0.67 12.35
CA PHE A 295 1.26 1.78 12.02
C PHE A 295 0.57 2.35 13.26
N LEU A 296 0.02 1.47 14.10
CA LEU A 296 -0.64 1.85 15.36
C LEU A 296 0.34 2.55 16.31
N ASP A 297 1.55 2.03 16.48
CA ASP A 297 2.58 2.63 17.32
C ASP A 297 3.00 4.03 16.84
N LEU A 298 3.05 4.27 15.51
CA LEU A 298 3.46 5.54 14.94
C LEU A 298 2.36 6.60 14.95
N THR A 299 1.10 6.21 14.82
CA THR A 299 -0.04 7.12 14.65
C THR A 299 -0.91 7.23 15.91
N GLY A 300 -0.85 6.24 16.79
CA GLY A 300 -1.74 6.12 17.94
C GLY A 300 -3.19 5.79 17.57
N LYS A 301 -3.46 5.43 16.31
CA LYS A 301 -4.80 5.16 15.76
C LYS A 301 -4.76 3.91 14.88
N SER A 302 -5.87 3.15 14.86
CA SER A 302 -6.05 2.12 13.85
C SER A 302 -6.17 2.73 12.46
N ILE A 303 -5.64 2.06 11.44
CA ILE A 303 -5.68 2.57 10.05
C ILE A 303 -7.11 2.67 9.50
N ASN A 304 -8.05 1.98 10.13
CA ASN A 304 -9.47 1.94 9.76
C ASN A 304 -10.34 2.99 10.51
N GLU A 305 -9.77 3.70 11.46
CA GLU A 305 -10.36 4.84 12.13
C GLU A 305 -10.03 6.15 11.41
#